data_c58ec5c146eb23f367bb6b8aa1778f4a
#
_entry.id   c58ec5c146eb23f367bb6b8aa1778f4a
#
_cell.length_a   1.000
_cell.length_b   1.000
_cell.length_c   1.000
_cell.angle_alpha   90.00
_cell.angle_beta   90.00
_cell.angle_gamma   90.00
#
_symmetry.space_group_name_H-M   'P 1'
#
loop_
_entity.id
_entity.type
_entity.pdbx_description
1 polymer ?
#
loop_
_entity_poly.entity_id
_entity_poly.type
_entity_poly.pdbx_seq_one_letter_code
_entity_poly.pdbx_strand_id
1 'polypeptide(L)'
;MTEIPIELDKHRGMAAQKATDIRRVLADVEANAKLLRDKQGVLELQLLAVPAASLSEAVAKARYVLNLYSASLAPSDTHHRDLVAAVLADLTRLSGDES
;
A
#
# COMPACT_ATOMS: atom_id res chain seq x y z
N MET A 1 18.00 -49.18 7.34
CA MET A 1 16.80 -49.26 6.50
C MET A 1 15.56 -48.69 7.15
N THR A 2 15.55 -48.52 8.45
CA THR A 2 14.47 -47.87 9.18
C THR A 2 14.50 -46.37 9.06
N GLU A 3 15.59 -45.79 8.57
CA GLU A 3 15.75 -44.32 8.47
C GLU A 3 14.96 -43.70 7.34
N ILE A 4 14.75 -44.43 6.23
CA ILE A 4 14.04 -43.87 5.05
C ILE A 4 12.58 -43.47 5.36
N PRO A 5 11.76 -44.32 6.04
CA PRO A 5 10.41 -43.92 6.43
C PRO A 5 10.38 -42.73 7.40
N ILE A 6 11.36 -42.64 8.30
CA ILE A 6 11.49 -41.55 9.27
C ILE A 6 11.80 -40.24 8.55
N GLU A 7 12.69 -40.29 7.55
CA GLU A 7 13.03 -39.12 6.74
C GLU A 7 11.84 -38.61 5.92
N LEU A 8 11.07 -39.55 5.35
CA LEU A 8 9.86 -39.20 4.61
C LEU A 8 8.82 -38.51 5.50
N ASP A 9 8.65 -39.01 6.73
CA ASP A 9 7.74 -38.41 7.71
C ASP A 9 8.22 -37.01 8.14
N LYS A 10 9.52 -36.84 8.31
CA LYS A 10 10.10 -35.49 8.59
C LYS A 10 9.82 -34.52 7.45
N HIS A 11 10.02 -34.96 6.21
CA HIS A 11 9.75 -34.11 5.04
C HIS A 11 8.28 -33.76 4.92
N ARG A 12 7.37 -34.67 5.21
CA ARG A 12 5.93 -34.41 5.23
C ARG A 12 5.57 -33.39 6.32
N GLY A 13 6.13 -33.56 7.50
CA GLY A 13 5.90 -32.64 8.61
C GLY A 13 6.39 -31.25 8.31
N MET A 14 7.59 -31.13 7.72
CA MET A 14 8.16 -29.84 7.33
C MET A 14 7.35 -29.17 6.21
N ALA A 15 6.90 -29.92 5.22
CA ALA A 15 6.08 -29.40 4.14
C ALA A 15 4.72 -28.92 4.65
N ALA A 16 4.08 -29.68 5.55
CA ALA A 16 2.81 -29.31 6.15
C ALA A 16 2.97 -28.06 7.01
N GLN A 17 4.04 -27.94 7.76
CA GLN A 17 4.34 -26.79 8.59
C GLN A 17 4.57 -25.53 7.73
N LYS A 18 5.33 -25.65 6.63
CA LYS A 18 5.51 -24.55 5.68
C LYS A 18 4.20 -24.09 5.08
N ALA A 19 3.34 -25.04 4.68
CA ALA A 19 2.02 -24.71 4.14
C ALA A 19 1.17 -23.96 5.15
N THR A 20 1.20 -24.37 6.43
CA THR A 20 0.50 -23.71 7.51
C THR A 20 1.05 -22.30 7.73
N ASP A 21 2.38 -22.14 7.73
CA ASP A 21 3.05 -20.85 7.89
C ASP A 21 2.70 -19.89 6.75
N ILE A 22 2.68 -20.38 5.50
CA ILE A 22 2.30 -19.59 4.34
C ILE A 22 0.86 -19.11 4.46
N ARG A 23 -0.07 -20.00 4.86
CA ARG A 23 -1.47 -19.63 5.06
C ARG A 23 -1.63 -18.56 6.13
N ARG A 24 -0.86 -18.66 7.21
CA ARG A 24 -0.87 -17.69 8.30
C ARG A 24 -0.38 -16.33 7.81
N VAL A 25 0.73 -16.31 7.06
CA VAL A 25 1.28 -15.08 6.48
C VAL A 25 0.29 -14.46 5.52
N LEU A 26 -0.34 -15.25 4.65
CA LEU A 26 -1.36 -14.75 3.72
C LEU A 26 -2.57 -14.17 4.45
N ALA A 27 -3.03 -14.84 5.51
CA ALA A 27 -4.13 -14.34 6.32
C ALA A 27 -3.77 -13.00 6.99
N ASP A 28 -2.54 -12.87 7.50
CA ASP A 28 -2.04 -11.63 8.09
C ASP A 28 -1.96 -10.51 7.07
N VAL A 29 -1.48 -10.81 5.86
CA VAL A 29 -1.41 -9.83 4.75
C VAL A 29 -2.81 -9.36 4.36
N GLU A 30 -3.76 -10.28 4.25
CA GLU A 30 -5.15 -9.94 3.92
C GLU A 30 -5.80 -9.08 5.01
N ALA A 31 -5.58 -9.44 6.28
CA ALA A 31 -6.09 -8.66 7.41
C ALA A 31 -5.50 -7.26 7.44
N ASN A 32 -4.19 -7.13 7.20
CA ASN A 32 -3.52 -5.84 7.14
C ASN A 32 -4.00 -5.00 5.96
N ALA A 33 -4.19 -5.62 4.79
CA ALA A 33 -4.71 -4.93 3.61
C ALA A 33 -6.12 -4.39 3.85
N LYS A 34 -6.98 -5.18 4.49
CA LYS A 34 -8.32 -4.75 4.86
C LYS A 34 -8.29 -3.58 5.83
N LEU A 35 -7.43 -3.67 6.86
CA LEU A 35 -7.28 -2.61 7.85
C LEU A 35 -6.82 -1.32 7.20
N LEU A 36 -5.86 -1.40 6.27
CA LEU A 36 -5.37 -0.23 5.53
C LEU A 36 -6.46 0.39 4.66
N ARG A 37 -7.27 -0.44 3.98
CA ARG A 37 -8.40 0.05 3.19
C ARG A 37 -9.45 0.74 4.06
N ASP A 38 -9.74 0.17 5.24
CA ASP A 38 -10.69 0.76 6.17
C ASP A 38 -10.21 2.12 6.68
N LYS A 39 -8.92 2.21 7.04
CA LYS A 39 -8.28 3.48 7.45
C LYS A 39 -8.28 4.50 6.32
N GLN A 40 -8.00 4.06 5.10
CA GLN A 40 -8.01 4.90 3.90
C GLN A 40 -9.41 5.47 3.67
N GLY A 41 -10.46 4.65 3.80
CA GLY A 41 -11.83 5.09 3.67
C GLY A 41 -12.22 6.15 4.68
N VAL A 42 -11.81 5.98 5.94
CA VAL A 42 -12.05 6.97 7.01
C VAL A 42 -11.31 8.27 6.69
N LEU A 43 -10.05 8.18 6.29
CA LEU A 43 -9.26 9.35 5.92
C LEU A 43 -9.90 10.11 4.76
N GLU A 44 -10.36 9.41 3.73
CA GLU A 44 -10.98 10.04 2.56
C GLU A 44 -12.28 10.76 2.93
N LEU A 45 -13.08 10.19 3.84
CA LEU A 45 -14.26 10.87 4.36
C LEU A 45 -13.89 12.15 5.09
N GLN A 46 -12.82 12.13 5.87
CA GLN A 46 -12.33 13.34 6.56
C GLN A 46 -11.83 14.39 5.58
N LEU A 47 -11.13 13.97 4.51
CA LEU A 47 -10.65 14.90 3.48
C LEU A 47 -11.81 15.59 2.76
N LEU A 48 -12.95 14.91 2.59
CA LEU A 48 -14.14 15.49 2.01
C LEU A 48 -14.85 16.43 2.98
N ALA A 49 -14.92 16.06 4.25
CA ALA A 49 -15.75 16.75 5.25
C ALA A 49 -15.05 17.98 5.84
N VAL A 50 -13.71 17.97 5.93
CA VAL A 50 -12.96 19.02 6.62
C VAL A 50 -12.14 19.81 5.60
N PRO A 51 -12.47 21.10 5.38
CA PRO A 51 -11.67 21.94 4.50
C PRO A 51 -10.25 22.12 5.03
N ALA A 52 -9.28 22.27 4.13
CA ALA A 52 -7.92 22.54 4.53
C ALA A 52 -7.83 23.90 5.23
N ALA A 53 -7.16 23.95 6.37
CA ALA A 53 -7.01 25.17 7.16
C ALA A 53 -5.79 25.99 6.76
N SER A 54 -4.91 25.43 5.94
CA SER A 54 -3.68 26.07 5.49
C SER A 54 -3.30 25.57 4.10
N LEU A 55 -2.40 26.30 3.44
CA LEU A 55 -1.84 25.85 2.17
C LEU A 55 -1.10 24.52 2.33
N SER A 56 -0.39 24.36 3.41
CA SER A 56 0.33 23.11 3.73
C SER A 56 -0.64 21.92 3.78
N GLU A 57 -1.79 22.08 4.44
CA GLU A 57 -2.82 21.03 4.48
C GLU A 57 -3.43 20.79 3.10
N ALA A 58 -3.68 21.83 2.33
CA ALA A 58 -4.18 21.70 0.96
C ALA A 58 -3.22 20.94 0.07
N VAL A 59 -1.92 21.22 0.20
CA VAL A 59 -0.87 20.50 -0.55
C VAL A 59 -0.82 19.04 -0.15
N ALA A 60 -0.91 18.74 1.14
CA ALA A 60 -0.93 17.35 1.62
C ALA A 60 -2.14 16.58 1.07
N LYS A 61 -3.30 17.25 1.06
CA LYS A 61 -4.54 16.70 0.48
C LYS A 61 -4.38 16.42 -1.01
N ALA A 62 -3.81 17.36 -1.74
CA ALA A 62 -3.55 17.24 -3.17
C ALA A 62 -2.60 16.08 -3.47
N ARG A 63 -1.51 15.95 -2.69
CA ARG A 63 -0.57 14.83 -2.85
C ARG A 63 -1.24 13.49 -2.67
N TYR A 64 -2.07 13.38 -1.66
CA TYR A 64 -2.79 12.12 -1.39
C TYR A 64 -3.66 11.73 -2.59
N VAL A 65 -4.47 12.67 -3.10
CA VAL A 65 -5.37 12.43 -4.22
C VAL A 65 -4.60 12.11 -5.51
N LEU A 66 -3.53 12.85 -5.79
CA LEU A 66 -2.71 12.63 -6.98
C LEU A 66 -2.01 11.28 -6.95
N ASN A 67 -1.50 10.86 -5.79
CA ASN A 67 -0.90 9.53 -5.63
C ASN A 67 -1.93 8.42 -5.84
N LEU A 68 -3.13 8.60 -5.33
CA LEU A 68 -4.24 7.67 -5.54
C LEU A 68 -4.60 7.56 -7.02
N TYR A 69 -4.72 8.69 -7.70
CA TYR A 69 -5.01 8.74 -9.13
C TYR A 69 -3.93 8.02 -9.93
N SER A 70 -2.66 8.32 -9.64
CA SER A 70 -1.53 7.70 -10.32
C SER A 70 -1.53 6.17 -10.16
N ALA A 71 -1.85 5.70 -8.95
CA ALA A 71 -1.91 4.26 -8.66
C ALA A 71 -3.05 3.57 -9.42
N SER A 72 -4.11 4.29 -9.79
CA SER A 72 -5.24 3.75 -10.53
C SER A 72 -5.01 3.70 -12.05
N LEU A 73 -3.96 4.34 -12.55
CA LEU A 73 -3.66 4.38 -13.98
C LEU A 73 -3.18 3.02 -14.48
N ALA A 74 -3.49 2.71 -15.74
CA ALA A 74 -2.98 1.51 -16.40
C ALA A 74 -1.44 1.56 -16.47
N PRO A 75 -0.74 0.41 -16.38
CA PRO A 75 0.72 0.39 -16.45
C PRO A 75 1.28 1.01 -17.74
N SER A 76 0.50 0.97 -18.83
CA SER A 76 0.90 1.55 -20.12
C SER A 76 0.68 3.05 -20.22
N ASP A 77 -0.02 3.66 -19.26
CA ASP A 77 -0.35 5.09 -19.28
C ASP A 77 0.78 5.88 -18.61
N THR A 78 1.89 6.01 -19.31
CA THR A 78 3.05 6.74 -18.82
C THR A 78 2.84 8.26 -18.90
N HIS A 79 2.05 8.72 -19.87
CA HIS A 79 1.80 10.15 -20.07
C HIS A 79 1.13 10.78 -18.85
N HIS A 80 0.04 10.20 -18.35
CA HIS A 80 -0.66 10.74 -17.19
C HIS A 80 0.15 10.57 -15.91
N ARG A 81 0.93 9.50 -15.80
CA ARG A 81 1.87 9.34 -14.67
C ARG A 81 2.93 10.44 -14.66
N ASP A 82 3.47 10.77 -15.82
CA ASP A 82 4.46 11.83 -15.93
C ASP A 82 3.87 13.19 -15.56
N LEU A 83 2.63 13.45 -15.97
CA LEU A 83 1.92 14.67 -15.56
C LEU A 83 1.73 14.75 -14.05
N VAL A 84 1.30 13.67 -13.43
CA VAL A 84 1.15 13.60 -11.97
C VAL A 84 2.50 13.81 -11.29
N ALA A 85 3.55 13.13 -11.77
CA ALA A 85 4.89 13.27 -11.21
C ALA A 85 5.40 14.70 -11.28
N ALA A 86 5.14 15.40 -12.39
CA ALA A 86 5.53 16.79 -12.56
C ALA A 86 4.84 17.70 -11.54
N VAL A 87 3.52 17.52 -11.35
CA VAL A 87 2.76 18.30 -10.37
C VAL A 87 3.23 18.00 -8.96
N LEU A 88 3.45 16.73 -8.63
CA LEU A 88 3.95 16.33 -7.30
C LEU A 88 5.33 16.94 -7.02
N ALA A 89 6.20 16.98 -8.02
CA ALA A 89 7.51 17.60 -7.90
C ALA A 89 7.39 19.10 -7.61
N ASP A 90 6.50 19.80 -8.31
CA ASP A 90 6.24 21.21 -8.09
C ASP A 90 5.70 21.48 -6.68
N LEU A 91 4.73 20.68 -6.24
CA LEU A 91 4.16 20.80 -4.90
C LEU A 91 5.22 20.58 -3.82
N THR A 92 6.08 19.59 -4.00
CA THR A 92 7.17 19.31 -3.06
C THR A 92 8.16 20.46 -2.98
N ARG A 93 8.56 20.98 -4.14
CA ARG A 93 9.50 22.11 -4.22
C ARG A 93 8.94 23.36 -3.58
N LEU A 94 7.71 23.72 -3.94
CA LEU A 94 7.08 24.96 -3.46
C LEU A 94 6.68 24.88 -1.99
N SER A 95 6.24 23.73 -1.51
CA SER A 95 5.90 23.56 -0.10
C SER A 95 7.13 23.55 0.81
N GLY A 96 8.29 23.14 0.28
CA GLY A 96 9.56 23.25 0.97
C GLY A 96 10.01 24.70 1.12
N ASP A 97 9.75 25.53 0.11
CA ASP A 97 10.11 26.94 0.11
C ASP A 97 9.28 27.77 1.11
N GLU A 98 8.13 27.28 1.53
CA GLU A 98 7.26 27.96 2.50
C GLU A 98 7.72 27.78 3.95
N SER A 99 8.59 26.81 4.19
CA SER A 99 9.12 26.58 5.53
C SER A 99 10.34 27.46 5.77
#